data_db0b63a64ebc1f1af068fda99e3e7df4
#
_entry.id   db0b63a64ebc1f1af068fda99e3e7df4
#
_cell.length_a   1.000
_cell.length_b   1.000
_cell.length_c   1.000
_cell.angle_alpha   90.00
_cell.angle_beta   90.00
_cell.angle_gamma   90.00
#
_symmetry.space_group_name_H-M   'P 1'
#
loop_
_entity.id
_entity.type
_entity.pdbx_description
1 polymer ?
#
loop_
_entity_poly.entity_id
_entity_poly.type
_entity_poly.pdbx_seq_one_letter_code
_entity_poly.pdbx_strand_id
1 'polypeptide(L)'
;MSQTSRAVRMLFLALLLLSSRSDSIAQQKEDYLSWSKQQATQIGRKWRMAGRVGWGKIRWEIDYSGVCFYELRGTLMTPEAIRAAARLEQLRRHLTDDETRALVTEAEKVDGLVVYIELNPREGSGVIPLDWHSTLRPKGAKDDSPLAIAGTSTPTLRQVKALTRVGPREYEYDVFWVVFPLRDNQGKLIWEAPPDEIELVVGIHDMQGRVSWRVNDSLRQRLLTSTE
;
A
#
# COMPACT_ATOMS: atom_id res chain seq x y z
N MET A 1 35.25 34.28 -30.05
CA MET A 1 34.60 33.75 -28.81
C MET A 1 34.47 32.25 -29.00
N SER A 2 35.25 31.50 -28.25
CA SER A 2 35.51 30.07 -28.52
C SER A 2 34.34 29.16 -28.15
N GLN A 3 34.15 28.10 -28.94
CA GLN A 3 33.12 27.06 -28.73
C GLN A 3 33.24 26.34 -27.36
N THR A 4 34.41 26.36 -26.76
CA THR A 4 34.68 25.78 -25.43
C THR A 4 33.89 26.45 -24.28
N SER A 5 33.60 27.76 -24.38
CA SER A 5 32.84 28.47 -23.35
C SER A 5 31.36 28.10 -23.32
N ARG A 6 30.77 27.65 -24.43
CA ARG A 6 29.36 27.22 -24.47
C ARG A 6 29.16 25.82 -23.91
N ALA A 7 30.09 24.89 -24.16
CA ALA A 7 30.00 23.53 -23.63
C ALA A 7 30.12 23.48 -22.08
N VAL A 8 31.02 24.29 -21.50
CA VAL A 8 31.18 24.38 -20.06
C VAL A 8 29.96 24.99 -19.38
N ARG A 9 29.33 26.00 -19.98
CA ARG A 9 28.08 26.57 -19.44
C ARG A 9 26.88 25.61 -19.47
N MET A 10 26.77 24.78 -20.54
CA MET A 10 25.71 23.77 -20.60
C MET A 10 25.94 22.65 -19.58
N LEU A 11 27.17 22.24 -19.30
CA LEU A 11 27.49 21.23 -18.31
C LEU A 11 27.15 21.70 -16.89
N PHE A 12 27.43 22.98 -16.57
CA PHE A 12 27.06 23.57 -15.27
C PHE A 12 25.55 23.71 -15.05
N LEU A 13 24.79 24.03 -16.14
CA LEU A 13 23.33 24.09 -16.04
C LEU A 13 22.71 22.70 -15.83
N ALA A 14 23.26 21.67 -16.47
CA ALA A 14 22.80 20.29 -16.30
C ALA A 14 23.07 19.74 -14.89
N LEU A 15 24.23 20.09 -14.29
CA LEU A 15 24.53 19.73 -12.90
C LEU A 15 23.63 20.43 -11.88
N LEU A 16 23.28 21.71 -12.12
CA LEU A 16 22.36 22.46 -11.24
C LEU A 16 20.94 21.94 -11.30
N LEU A 17 20.49 21.40 -12.44
CA LEU A 17 19.15 20.80 -12.58
C LEU A 17 19.05 19.41 -11.94
N LEU A 18 20.16 18.67 -11.84
CA LEU A 18 20.23 17.38 -11.16
C LEU A 18 20.24 17.52 -9.62
N SER A 19 20.91 18.56 -9.10
CA SER A 19 20.93 18.81 -7.64
C SER A 19 19.56 19.28 -7.13
N SER A 20 18.80 20.05 -7.89
CA SER A 20 17.48 20.55 -7.46
C SER A 20 16.39 19.45 -7.40
N ARG A 21 16.57 18.32 -8.08
CA ARG A 21 15.63 17.18 -7.98
C ARG A 21 15.84 16.36 -6.70
N SER A 22 17.07 16.21 -6.26
CA SER A 22 17.38 15.47 -5.03
C SER A 22 16.87 16.20 -3.78
N ASP A 23 16.99 17.52 -3.75
CA ASP A 23 16.53 18.35 -2.62
C ASP A 23 15.00 18.36 -2.49
N SER A 24 14.26 18.34 -3.61
CA SER A 24 12.79 18.33 -3.56
C SER A 24 12.23 17.00 -3.04
N ILE A 25 12.87 15.88 -3.33
CA ILE A 25 12.46 14.55 -2.83
C ILE A 25 12.78 14.41 -1.34
N ALA A 26 13.95 14.90 -0.91
CA ALA A 26 14.36 14.92 0.49
C ALA A 26 13.45 15.85 1.31
N GLN A 27 13.12 17.04 0.80
CA GLN A 27 12.27 18.00 1.45
C GLN A 27 10.81 17.52 1.57
N GLN A 28 10.30 16.82 0.56
CA GLN A 28 8.98 16.18 0.61
C GLN A 28 8.95 15.01 1.60
N LYS A 29 10.10 14.37 1.85
CA LYS A 29 10.26 13.28 2.81
C LYS A 29 10.19 13.77 4.26
N GLU A 30 10.62 14.99 4.56
CA GLU A 30 10.63 15.58 5.91
C GLU A 30 9.36 16.36 6.27
N ASP A 31 8.56 16.76 5.28
CA ASP A 31 7.40 17.64 5.49
C ASP A 31 6.22 16.96 6.25
N TYR A 32 6.17 15.63 6.33
CA TYR A 32 5.07 14.91 6.99
C TYR A 32 4.94 15.22 8.49
N LEU A 33 6.00 15.63 9.15
CA LEU A 33 5.98 16.03 10.57
C LEU A 33 5.23 17.34 10.78
N SER A 34 5.08 18.16 9.75
CA SER A 34 4.31 19.41 9.78
C SER A 34 2.82 19.20 9.48
N TRP A 35 2.41 18.01 8.97
CA TRP A 35 1.02 17.77 8.60
C TRP A 35 0.08 17.90 9.80
N SER A 36 -1.01 18.63 9.61
CA SER A 36 -2.12 18.63 10.56
C SER A 36 -2.77 17.23 10.60
N LYS A 37 -3.54 16.95 11.66
CA LYS A 37 -4.33 15.71 11.76
C LYS A 37 -5.22 15.51 10.54
N GLN A 38 -5.84 16.58 10.04
CA GLN A 38 -6.72 16.50 8.87
C GLN A 38 -5.94 16.15 7.60
N GLN A 39 -4.79 16.79 7.35
CA GLN A 39 -3.93 16.48 6.20
C GLN A 39 -3.43 15.04 6.23
N ALA A 40 -2.86 14.59 7.35
CA ALA A 40 -2.42 13.21 7.50
C ALA A 40 -3.57 12.20 7.28
N THR A 41 -4.76 12.48 7.82
CA THR A 41 -5.94 11.64 7.60
C THR A 41 -6.34 11.59 6.13
N GLN A 42 -6.35 12.72 5.42
CA GLN A 42 -6.70 12.77 4.00
C GLN A 42 -5.69 12.01 3.13
N ILE A 43 -4.38 12.17 3.41
CA ILE A 43 -3.31 11.47 2.68
C ILE A 43 -3.44 9.97 2.87
N GLY A 44 -3.59 9.50 4.11
CA GLY A 44 -3.74 8.07 4.38
C GLY A 44 -5.02 7.47 3.77
N ARG A 45 -6.14 8.21 3.77
CA ARG A 45 -7.41 7.76 3.19
C ARG A 45 -7.35 7.56 1.67
N LYS A 46 -6.48 8.24 0.95
CA LYS A 46 -6.29 8.01 -0.51
C LYS A 46 -5.90 6.58 -0.84
N TRP A 47 -5.24 5.90 0.10
CA TRP A 47 -4.76 4.54 -0.06
C TRP A 47 -5.69 3.49 0.54
N ARG A 48 -6.82 3.90 1.12
CA ARG A 48 -7.83 3.03 1.69
C ARG A 48 -9.00 2.87 0.73
N MET A 49 -9.12 1.68 0.14
CA MET A 49 -10.18 1.32 -0.79
C MET A 49 -11.21 0.44 -0.11
N ALA A 50 -12.47 0.58 -0.52
CA ALA A 50 -13.58 -0.23 -0.05
C ALA A 50 -14.05 -1.17 -1.14
N GLY A 51 -14.40 -2.39 -0.76
CA GLY A 51 -14.93 -3.43 -1.61
C GLY A 51 -15.89 -4.33 -0.85
N ARG A 52 -16.29 -5.41 -1.47
CA ARG A 52 -17.20 -6.41 -0.90
C ARG A 52 -16.72 -7.79 -1.27
N VAL A 53 -16.83 -8.73 -0.34
CA VAL A 53 -16.61 -10.16 -0.60
C VAL A 53 -17.96 -10.81 -0.71
N GLY A 54 -18.20 -11.49 -1.81
CA GLY A 54 -19.46 -12.18 -2.08
C GLY A 54 -19.32 -13.12 -3.27
N TRP A 55 -20.37 -13.79 -3.58
CA TRP A 55 -20.42 -14.62 -4.78
C TRP A 55 -20.42 -13.75 -6.04
N GLY A 56 -19.66 -14.19 -7.04
CA GLY A 56 -19.74 -13.65 -8.38
C GLY A 56 -21.05 -14.07 -9.09
N LYS A 57 -21.14 -13.79 -10.39
CA LYS A 57 -22.24 -14.29 -11.22
C LYS A 57 -22.21 -15.81 -11.26
N ILE A 58 -23.19 -16.45 -10.63
CA ILE A 58 -23.39 -17.89 -10.76
C ILE A 58 -24.07 -18.15 -12.11
N ARG A 59 -23.59 -19.17 -12.82
CA ARG A 59 -23.93 -19.49 -14.23
C ARG A 59 -25.39 -19.90 -14.47
N TRP A 60 -26.20 -20.01 -13.42
CA TRP A 60 -27.59 -20.47 -13.49
C TRP A 60 -28.52 -19.39 -12.94
N GLU A 61 -29.08 -18.56 -13.82
CA GLU A 61 -30.27 -17.68 -13.68
C GLU A 61 -30.37 -16.74 -12.47
N ILE A 62 -29.64 -16.94 -11.38
CA ILE A 62 -29.70 -16.07 -10.21
C ILE A 62 -28.40 -15.28 -10.14
N ASP A 63 -28.49 -13.96 -10.29
CA ASP A 63 -27.37 -13.04 -10.13
C ASP A 63 -27.16 -12.68 -8.65
N TYR A 64 -26.24 -13.38 -7.99
CA TYR A 64 -25.82 -13.07 -6.61
C TYR A 64 -24.73 -12.01 -6.52
N SER A 65 -24.34 -11.35 -7.62
CA SER A 65 -23.28 -10.35 -7.62
C SER A 65 -23.57 -9.15 -6.70
N GLY A 66 -24.84 -8.96 -6.32
CA GLY A 66 -25.26 -7.96 -5.35
C GLY A 66 -25.20 -8.43 -3.88
N VAL A 67 -25.07 -9.74 -3.62
CA VAL A 67 -25.05 -10.27 -2.26
C VAL A 67 -23.65 -10.12 -1.69
N CYS A 68 -23.54 -9.33 -0.63
CA CYS A 68 -22.31 -9.09 0.09
C CYS A 68 -22.35 -9.81 1.43
N PHE A 69 -21.39 -10.67 1.68
CA PHE A 69 -21.24 -11.39 2.96
C PHE A 69 -20.23 -10.71 3.88
N TYR A 70 -19.17 -10.09 3.30
CA TYR A 70 -18.18 -9.36 4.09
C TYR A 70 -17.92 -8.00 3.45
N GLU A 71 -17.89 -6.98 4.28
CA GLU A 71 -17.34 -5.70 3.84
C GLU A 71 -15.81 -5.82 3.86
N LEU A 72 -15.19 -5.40 2.77
CA LEU A 72 -13.74 -5.41 2.59
C LEU A 72 -13.22 -3.98 2.57
N ARG A 73 -12.19 -3.71 3.34
CA ARG A 73 -11.38 -2.51 3.18
C ARG A 73 -9.91 -2.89 3.10
N GLY A 74 -9.23 -2.38 2.10
CA GLY A 74 -7.80 -2.53 1.93
C GLY A 74 -7.11 -1.17 2.04
N THR A 75 -6.11 -1.05 2.90
CA THR A 75 -5.23 0.12 2.93
C THR A 75 -3.85 -0.28 2.48
N LEU A 76 -3.44 0.20 1.31
CA LEU A 76 -2.08 -0.03 0.82
C LEU A 76 -1.11 0.87 1.59
N MET A 77 -0.14 0.27 2.25
CA MET A 77 0.85 0.95 3.08
C MET A 77 2.01 1.47 2.23
N THR A 78 1.71 2.48 1.42
CA THR A 78 2.72 3.23 0.66
C THR A 78 3.58 4.10 1.59
N PRO A 79 4.74 4.62 1.12
CA PRO A 79 5.53 5.54 1.93
C PRO A 79 4.72 6.73 2.48
N GLU A 80 3.79 7.28 1.69
CA GLU A 80 2.90 8.36 2.14
C GLU A 80 1.89 7.88 3.19
N ALA A 81 1.32 6.69 3.02
CA ALA A 81 0.38 6.11 3.99
C ALA A 81 1.08 5.79 5.32
N ILE A 82 2.32 5.28 5.27
CA ILE A 82 3.16 5.03 6.45
C ILE A 82 3.44 6.34 7.20
N ARG A 83 3.88 7.39 6.49
CA ARG A 83 4.15 8.71 7.09
C ARG A 83 2.89 9.33 7.67
N ALA A 84 1.76 9.22 6.98
CA ALA A 84 0.47 9.70 7.47
C ALA A 84 0.05 8.97 8.76
N ALA A 85 0.20 7.66 8.80
CA ALA A 85 -0.07 6.85 10.00
C ALA A 85 0.86 7.23 11.16
N ALA A 86 2.17 7.38 10.89
CA ALA A 86 3.15 7.79 11.90
C ALA A 86 2.84 9.18 12.46
N ARG A 87 2.45 10.14 11.59
CA ARG A 87 2.06 11.48 12.04
C ARG A 87 0.80 11.45 12.92
N LEU A 88 -0.20 10.67 12.56
CA LEU A 88 -1.40 10.52 13.37
C LEU A 88 -1.09 9.89 14.74
N GLU A 89 -0.17 8.92 14.77
CA GLU A 89 0.30 8.31 16.02
C GLU A 89 1.10 9.32 16.87
N GLN A 90 1.95 10.14 16.25
CA GLN A 90 2.66 11.23 16.90
C GLN A 90 1.68 12.18 17.60
N LEU A 91 0.68 12.68 16.87
CA LEU A 91 -0.31 13.60 17.40
C LEU A 91 -1.18 12.99 18.51
N ARG A 92 -1.44 11.68 18.43
CA ARG A 92 -2.24 10.95 19.43
C ARG A 92 -1.47 10.70 20.73
N ARG A 93 -0.18 10.39 20.62
CA ARG A 93 0.66 9.96 21.74
C ARG A 93 1.69 10.99 22.19
N HIS A 94 1.72 12.15 21.54
CA HIS A 94 2.71 13.22 21.80
C HIS A 94 4.16 12.73 21.64
N LEU A 95 4.41 11.92 20.58
CA LEU A 95 5.76 11.45 20.26
C LEU A 95 6.62 12.62 19.78
N THR A 96 7.92 12.54 20.06
CA THR A 96 8.91 13.45 19.48
C THR A 96 9.06 13.21 17.96
N ASP A 97 9.68 14.15 17.27
CA ASP A 97 9.97 14.02 15.85
C ASP A 97 10.91 12.82 15.58
N ASP A 98 11.91 12.60 16.44
CA ASP A 98 12.85 11.48 16.29
C ASP A 98 12.17 10.13 16.51
N GLU A 99 11.31 10.00 17.50
CA GLU A 99 10.49 8.79 17.70
C GLU A 99 9.60 8.53 16.50
N THR A 100 9.03 9.59 15.91
CA THR A 100 8.18 9.48 14.73
C THR A 100 8.96 9.05 13.49
N ARG A 101 10.16 9.61 13.27
CA ARG A 101 11.08 9.17 12.20
C ARG A 101 11.50 7.72 12.38
N ALA A 102 11.78 7.29 13.60
CA ALA A 102 12.12 5.91 13.90
C ALA A 102 10.99 4.95 13.53
N LEU A 103 9.72 5.31 13.82
CA LEU A 103 8.55 4.51 13.39
C LEU A 103 8.47 4.36 11.88
N VAL A 104 8.68 5.45 11.13
CA VAL A 104 8.66 5.41 9.65
C VAL A 104 9.79 4.54 9.13
N THR A 105 11.01 4.72 9.63
CA THR A 105 12.17 3.93 9.24
C THR A 105 11.95 2.44 9.49
N GLU A 106 11.36 2.08 10.62
CA GLU A 106 11.06 0.69 10.95
C GLU A 106 10.00 0.09 10.03
N ALA A 107 8.96 0.86 9.72
CA ALA A 107 7.91 0.42 8.80
C ALA A 107 8.40 0.26 7.34
N GLU A 108 9.31 1.14 6.91
CA GLU A 108 9.87 1.11 5.56
C GLU A 108 10.88 -0.05 5.34
N LYS A 109 11.40 -0.69 6.42
CA LYS A 109 12.28 -1.88 6.33
C LYS A 109 11.54 -3.16 5.94
N VAL A 110 10.22 -3.18 6.00
CA VAL A 110 9.45 -4.37 5.63
C VAL A 110 9.68 -4.67 4.15
N ASP A 111 10.23 -5.85 3.87
CA ASP A 111 10.42 -6.32 2.51
C ASP A 111 9.07 -6.71 1.89
N GLY A 112 8.74 -6.08 0.76
CA GLY A 112 7.47 -6.27 0.07
C GLY A 112 6.46 -5.12 0.25
N LEU A 113 5.27 -5.31 -0.31
CA LEU A 113 4.13 -4.43 -0.12
C LEU A 113 3.29 -4.92 1.05
N VAL A 114 2.93 -4.00 1.93
CA VAL A 114 2.03 -4.28 3.04
C VAL A 114 0.64 -3.75 2.71
N VAL A 115 -0.36 -4.58 2.87
CA VAL A 115 -1.77 -4.16 2.85
C VAL A 115 -2.39 -4.45 4.22
N TYR A 116 -2.98 -3.42 4.80
CA TYR A 116 -3.83 -3.57 5.96
C TYR A 116 -5.24 -3.91 5.48
N ILE A 117 -5.67 -5.13 5.75
CA ILE A 117 -6.98 -5.68 5.32
C ILE A 117 -7.93 -5.67 6.50
N GLU A 118 -9.10 -5.09 6.31
CA GLU A 118 -10.20 -5.07 7.26
C GLU A 118 -11.36 -5.85 6.64
N LEU A 119 -11.81 -6.90 7.32
CA LEU A 119 -12.98 -7.69 6.93
C LEU A 119 -14.05 -7.56 8.01
N ASN A 120 -15.27 -7.23 7.62
CA ASN A 120 -16.40 -7.13 8.52
C ASN A 120 -17.51 -8.08 8.06
N PRO A 121 -17.76 -9.17 8.80
CA PRO A 121 -18.86 -10.05 8.52
C PRO A 121 -20.19 -9.27 8.62
N ARG A 122 -21.05 -9.40 7.62
CA ARG A 122 -22.41 -8.91 7.71
C ARG A 122 -23.27 -9.90 8.50
N GLU A 123 -24.42 -9.42 8.95
CA GLU A 123 -25.39 -10.26 9.65
C GLU A 123 -25.70 -11.52 8.83
N GLY A 124 -25.54 -12.70 9.46
CA GLY A 124 -25.74 -13.99 8.82
C GLY A 124 -24.53 -14.56 8.08
N SER A 125 -23.43 -13.82 7.94
CA SER A 125 -22.22 -14.29 7.22
C SER A 125 -21.32 -15.21 8.06
N GLY A 126 -21.49 -15.22 9.36
CA GLY A 126 -20.61 -15.97 10.28
C GLY A 126 -19.26 -15.32 10.52
N VAL A 127 -18.36 -16.10 11.10
CA VAL A 127 -16.97 -15.67 11.37
C VAL A 127 -16.12 -15.80 10.09
N ILE A 128 -15.01 -15.05 10.04
CA ILE A 128 -14.04 -15.19 8.96
C ILE A 128 -13.30 -16.52 9.15
N PRO A 129 -13.35 -17.44 8.17
CA PRO A 129 -12.68 -18.73 8.26
C PRO A 129 -11.17 -18.57 8.24
N LEU A 130 -10.43 -19.53 8.81
CA LEU A 130 -8.98 -19.47 8.89
C LEU A 130 -8.26 -19.64 7.55
N ASP A 131 -8.95 -20.25 6.57
CA ASP A 131 -8.45 -20.54 5.22
C ASP A 131 -8.69 -19.42 4.20
N TRP A 132 -9.13 -18.22 4.65
CA TRP A 132 -9.20 -17.09 3.76
C TRP A 132 -7.79 -16.77 3.20
N HIS A 133 -7.75 -16.29 1.96
CA HIS A 133 -6.50 -15.97 1.28
C HIS A 133 -6.58 -14.61 0.59
N SER A 134 -5.42 -14.08 0.26
CA SER A 134 -5.33 -12.83 -0.50
C SER A 134 -4.23 -12.91 -1.54
N THR A 135 -4.46 -12.24 -2.67
CA THR A 135 -3.54 -12.16 -3.79
C THR A 135 -3.45 -10.71 -4.26
N LEU A 136 -2.25 -10.21 -4.51
CA LEU A 136 -2.01 -8.92 -5.13
C LEU A 136 -1.51 -9.15 -6.57
N ARG A 137 -2.08 -8.46 -7.55
CA ARG A 137 -1.77 -8.66 -8.96
C ARG A 137 -1.97 -7.39 -9.79
N PRO A 138 -1.43 -7.32 -11.01
CA PRO A 138 -1.84 -6.32 -11.98
C PRO A 138 -3.36 -6.41 -12.21
N LYS A 139 -4.05 -5.27 -12.27
CA LYS A 139 -5.50 -5.25 -12.49
C LYS A 139 -5.89 -5.94 -13.78
N GLY A 140 -6.86 -6.86 -13.68
CA GLY A 140 -7.33 -7.67 -14.81
C GLY A 140 -6.48 -8.92 -15.12
N ALA A 141 -5.37 -9.13 -14.42
CA ALA A 141 -4.65 -10.40 -14.52
C ALA A 141 -5.49 -11.53 -13.90
N LYS A 142 -5.28 -12.77 -14.36
CA LYS A 142 -5.94 -13.96 -13.81
C LYS A 142 -5.34 -14.37 -12.47
N ASP A 143 -6.07 -15.13 -11.66
CA ASP A 143 -5.61 -15.63 -10.36
C ASP A 143 -4.40 -16.58 -10.47
N ASP A 144 -4.32 -17.34 -11.58
CA ASP A 144 -3.22 -18.25 -11.91
C ASP A 144 -2.06 -17.59 -12.67
N SER A 145 -2.10 -16.28 -12.83
CA SER A 145 -1.03 -15.52 -13.48
C SER A 145 0.28 -15.63 -12.70
N PRO A 146 1.44 -15.80 -13.37
CA PRO A 146 2.74 -15.73 -12.72
C PRO A 146 3.05 -14.34 -12.09
N LEU A 147 2.25 -13.33 -12.45
CA LEU A 147 2.33 -11.98 -11.88
C LEU A 147 1.46 -11.81 -10.62
N ALA A 148 0.73 -12.85 -10.21
CA ALA A 148 -0.08 -12.84 -9.00
C ALA A 148 0.79 -13.21 -7.79
N ILE A 149 0.77 -12.37 -6.78
CA ILE A 149 1.59 -12.49 -5.57
C ILE A 149 0.69 -12.91 -4.41
N ALA A 150 0.92 -14.09 -3.85
CA ALA A 150 0.20 -14.55 -2.67
C ALA A 150 0.61 -13.73 -1.44
N GLY A 151 -0.38 -13.31 -0.67
CA GLY A 151 -0.16 -12.59 0.56
C GLY A 151 0.07 -13.52 1.74
N THR A 152 0.98 -13.11 2.64
CA THR A 152 1.22 -13.80 3.91
C THR A 152 0.79 -12.90 5.06
N SER A 153 -0.19 -13.35 5.84
CA SER A 153 -0.60 -12.64 7.05
C SER A 153 0.46 -12.80 8.13
N THR A 154 0.90 -11.69 8.71
CA THR A 154 1.92 -11.70 9.76
C THR A 154 1.48 -10.86 10.96
N PRO A 155 1.35 -11.47 12.15
CA PRO A 155 1.03 -10.74 13.37
C PRO A 155 2.17 -9.84 13.85
N THR A 156 3.41 -10.09 13.44
CA THR A 156 4.58 -9.31 13.88
C THR A 156 4.52 -7.85 13.44
N LEU A 157 3.94 -7.57 12.29
CA LEU A 157 3.76 -6.19 11.80
C LEU A 157 2.83 -5.35 12.68
N ARG A 158 1.98 -5.96 13.52
CA ARG A 158 1.15 -5.25 14.50
C ARG A 158 1.99 -4.46 15.52
N GLN A 159 3.24 -4.84 15.71
CA GLN A 159 4.17 -4.16 16.60
C GLN A 159 4.74 -2.88 15.99
N VAL A 160 4.75 -2.76 14.67
CA VAL A 160 5.23 -1.56 13.97
C VAL A 160 4.15 -0.50 13.97
N LYS A 161 4.24 0.46 14.88
CA LYS A 161 3.19 1.45 15.15
C LYS A 161 2.87 2.35 13.96
N ALA A 162 3.84 2.64 13.10
CA ALA A 162 3.61 3.44 11.89
C ALA A 162 2.73 2.72 10.84
N LEU A 163 2.51 1.40 11.00
CA LEU A 163 1.57 0.64 10.18
C LEU A 163 0.16 0.61 10.76
N THR A 164 -0.15 1.46 11.73
CA THR A 164 -1.50 1.55 12.28
C THR A 164 -2.47 2.14 11.26
N ARG A 165 -3.73 1.76 11.41
CA ARG A 165 -4.80 2.17 10.54
C ARG A 165 -4.97 3.70 10.51
N VAL A 166 -5.18 4.25 9.33
CA VAL A 166 -5.49 5.67 9.13
C VAL A 166 -7.00 5.92 9.22
N GLY A 167 -7.42 6.75 10.16
CA GLY A 167 -8.80 7.18 10.35
C GLY A 167 -9.55 6.46 11.48
N PRO A 168 -10.75 6.94 11.84
CA PRO A 168 -11.57 6.34 12.88
C PRO A 168 -12.05 4.94 12.51
N ARG A 169 -12.16 4.07 13.51
CA ARG A 169 -12.77 2.75 13.36
C ARG A 169 -14.29 2.93 13.44
N GLU A 170 -14.98 2.63 12.35
CA GLU A 170 -16.44 2.77 12.29
C GLU A 170 -17.15 1.52 12.84
N TYR A 171 -16.51 0.35 12.71
CA TYR A 171 -17.04 -0.95 13.15
C TYR A 171 -15.93 -1.85 13.68
N GLU A 172 -16.29 -2.94 14.32
CA GLU A 172 -15.37 -3.99 14.75
C GLU A 172 -15.05 -4.91 13.57
N TYR A 173 -14.10 -4.49 12.75
CA TYR A 173 -13.54 -5.33 11.70
C TYR A 173 -12.49 -6.27 12.25
N ASP A 174 -12.45 -7.50 11.74
CA ASP A 174 -11.23 -8.29 11.85
C ASP A 174 -10.17 -7.70 10.94
N VAL A 175 -8.95 -7.61 11.47
CA VAL A 175 -7.87 -6.86 10.85
C VAL A 175 -6.64 -7.73 10.65
N PHE A 176 -6.08 -7.65 9.47
CA PHE A 176 -4.96 -8.46 9.04
C PHE A 176 -3.88 -7.57 8.42
N TRP A 177 -2.64 -7.81 8.83
CA TRP A 177 -1.47 -7.26 8.17
C TRP A 177 -0.94 -8.30 7.21
N VAL A 178 -0.98 -7.99 5.92
CA VAL A 178 -0.59 -8.93 4.87
C VAL A 178 0.58 -8.36 4.10
N VAL A 179 1.65 -9.13 3.99
CA VAL A 179 2.83 -8.83 3.20
C VAL A 179 2.75 -9.57 1.88
N PHE A 180 3.02 -8.86 0.81
CA PHE A 180 3.13 -9.37 -0.55
C PHE A 180 4.59 -9.21 -0.99
N PRO A 181 5.38 -10.31 -1.04
CA PRO A 181 6.77 -10.25 -1.45
C PRO A 181 6.87 -9.81 -2.91
N LEU A 182 7.74 -8.84 -3.20
CA LEU A 182 7.92 -8.35 -4.57
C LEU A 182 8.95 -9.16 -5.35
N ARG A 183 9.65 -10.06 -4.67
CA ARG A 183 10.66 -10.95 -5.26
C ARG A 183 10.23 -12.40 -5.11
N ASP A 184 10.61 -13.20 -6.08
CA ASP A 184 10.45 -14.65 -6.02
C ASP A 184 11.53 -15.29 -5.12
N ASN A 185 11.50 -16.61 -4.99
CA ASN A 185 12.46 -17.37 -4.20
C ASN A 185 13.91 -17.32 -4.73
N GLN A 186 14.11 -16.75 -5.93
CA GLN A 186 15.44 -16.53 -6.54
C GLN A 186 15.90 -15.09 -6.39
N GLY A 187 15.13 -14.23 -5.71
CA GLY A 187 15.42 -12.84 -5.52
C GLY A 187 15.06 -11.94 -6.73
N LYS A 188 14.44 -12.51 -7.77
CA LYS A 188 14.05 -11.76 -8.96
C LYS A 188 12.74 -11.03 -8.72
N LEU A 189 12.62 -9.78 -9.19
CA LEU A 189 11.36 -9.02 -9.12
C LEU A 189 10.26 -9.74 -9.91
N ILE A 190 9.13 -9.98 -9.26
CA ILE A 190 7.94 -10.59 -9.89
C ILE A 190 7.35 -9.62 -10.93
N TRP A 191 7.39 -8.32 -10.66
CA TRP A 191 6.98 -7.28 -11.60
C TRP A 191 8.20 -6.51 -12.08
N GLU A 192 8.86 -6.99 -13.15
CA GLU A 192 9.99 -6.30 -13.79
C GLU A 192 9.60 -4.90 -14.28
N ALA A 193 8.38 -4.76 -14.78
CA ALA A 193 7.75 -3.48 -15.09
C ALA A 193 6.53 -3.28 -14.19
N PRO A 194 6.55 -2.26 -13.31
CA PRO A 194 5.41 -1.97 -12.44
C PRO A 194 4.13 -1.71 -13.25
N PRO A 195 3.00 -2.36 -12.92
CA PRO A 195 1.73 -2.13 -13.60
C PRO A 195 1.19 -0.72 -13.30
N ASP A 196 0.27 -0.21 -14.12
CA ASP A 196 -0.39 1.08 -13.87
C ASP A 196 -1.46 1.00 -12.77
N GLU A 197 -2.07 -0.16 -12.60
CA GLU A 197 -3.01 -0.44 -11.51
C GLU A 197 -2.73 -1.82 -10.92
N ILE A 198 -2.81 -1.91 -9.59
CA ILE A 198 -2.74 -3.15 -8.83
C ILE A 198 -4.09 -3.45 -8.20
N GLU A 199 -4.42 -4.72 -8.10
CA GLU A 199 -5.66 -5.22 -7.53
C GLU A 199 -5.36 -6.22 -6.41
N LEU A 200 -5.94 -5.99 -5.24
CA LEU A 200 -6.03 -6.98 -4.17
C LEU A 200 -7.28 -7.83 -4.41
N VAL A 201 -7.11 -9.12 -4.43
CA VAL A 201 -8.20 -10.09 -4.40
C VAL A 201 -8.19 -10.79 -3.05
N VAL A 202 -9.33 -10.81 -2.38
CA VAL A 202 -9.55 -11.56 -1.14
C VAL A 202 -10.52 -12.69 -1.42
N GLY A 203 -10.12 -13.92 -1.15
CA GLY A 203 -10.94 -15.12 -1.30
C GLY A 203 -11.35 -15.66 0.06
N ILE A 204 -12.62 -16.00 0.20
CA ILE A 204 -13.22 -16.67 1.37
C ILE A 204 -14.12 -17.76 0.84
N HIS A 205 -13.72 -19.02 0.97
CA HIS A 205 -14.38 -20.15 0.29
C HIS A 205 -14.47 -19.91 -1.23
N ASP A 206 -15.67 -19.95 -1.79
CA ASP A 206 -15.99 -19.68 -3.20
C ASP A 206 -16.34 -18.21 -3.48
N MET A 207 -16.26 -17.36 -2.47
CA MET A 207 -16.52 -15.92 -2.58
C MET A 207 -15.25 -15.13 -2.82
N GLN A 208 -15.36 -14.04 -3.56
CA GLN A 208 -14.23 -13.13 -3.80
C GLN A 208 -14.62 -11.67 -3.58
N GLY A 209 -13.66 -10.89 -3.10
CA GLY A 209 -13.73 -9.44 -3.01
C GLY A 209 -12.52 -8.80 -3.65
N ARG A 210 -12.69 -7.59 -4.18
CA ARG A 210 -11.61 -6.89 -4.89
C ARG A 210 -11.57 -5.43 -4.52
N VAL A 211 -10.34 -4.91 -4.40
CA VAL A 211 -10.06 -3.47 -4.33
C VAL A 211 -8.83 -3.17 -5.17
N SER A 212 -8.74 -1.98 -5.75
CA SER A 212 -7.61 -1.64 -6.63
C SER A 212 -7.06 -0.24 -6.34
N TRP A 213 -5.78 -0.04 -6.68
CA TRP A 213 -5.07 1.22 -6.56
C TRP A 213 -4.33 1.54 -7.86
N ARG A 214 -4.34 2.81 -8.24
CA ARG A 214 -3.42 3.31 -9.26
C ARG A 214 -2.01 3.40 -8.70
N VAL A 215 -1.04 2.99 -9.51
CA VAL A 215 0.38 3.07 -9.17
C VAL A 215 0.89 4.45 -9.55
N ASN A 216 1.15 5.29 -8.53
CA ASN A 216 1.80 6.59 -8.72
C ASN A 216 3.33 6.44 -8.73
N ASP A 217 4.05 7.52 -8.97
CA ASP A 217 5.51 7.51 -9.10
C ASP A 217 6.22 7.01 -7.81
N SER A 218 5.74 7.37 -6.63
CA SER A 218 6.35 6.94 -5.37
C SER A 218 6.16 5.43 -5.13
N LEU A 219 4.97 4.91 -5.42
CA LEU A 219 4.69 3.49 -5.37
C LEU A 219 5.49 2.73 -6.44
N ARG A 220 5.58 3.29 -7.65
CA ARG A 220 6.38 2.73 -8.75
C ARG A 220 7.85 2.59 -8.35
N GLN A 221 8.43 3.61 -7.75
CA GLN A 221 9.78 3.54 -7.22
C GLN A 221 9.93 2.43 -6.17
N ARG A 222 9.00 2.33 -5.22
CA ARG A 222 9.05 1.26 -4.21
C ARG A 222 8.95 -0.14 -4.82
N LEU A 223 8.14 -0.33 -5.86
CA LEU A 223 8.02 -1.60 -6.56
C LEU A 223 9.34 -2.02 -7.26
N LEU A 224 10.16 -1.05 -7.65
CA LEU A 224 11.45 -1.29 -8.30
C LEU A 224 12.63 -1.38 -7.30
N THR A 225 12.57 -0.65 -6.19
CA THR A 225 13.65 -0.52 -5.21
C THR A 225 13.53 -1.44 -4.01
N SER A 226 12.58 -2.39 -4.02
CA SER A 226 12.46 -3.40 -2.96
C SER A 226 13.85 -3.99 -2.66
N THR A 227 14.37 -3.62 -1.51
CA THR A 227 15.80 -3.46 -1.14
C THR A 227 16.59 -4.76 -1.22
N GLU A 228 17.84 -4.61 -1.67
CA GLU A 228 18.93 -5.53 -1.41
C GLU A 228 19.13 -5.77 0.10
#